data_af3a309d7c613f09cce9308cae4a13b2
#
_entry.id   af3a309d7c613f09cce9308cae4a13b2
#
_cell.length_a   1.000
_cell.length_b   1.000
_cell.length_c   1.000
_cell.angle_alpha   90.00
_cell.angle_beta   90.00
_cell.angle_gamma   90.00
#
_symmetry.space_group_name_H-M   'P 1'
#
loop_
_entity.id
_entity.type
_entity.pdbx_description
1 polymer ?
#
loop_
_entity_poly.entity_id
_entity_poly.type
_entity_poly.pdbx_seq_one_letter_code
_entity_poly.pdbx_strand_id
1 'polypeptide(L)'
;MSGREKIYEGKAKILYKGTEKNTAIQYFKDHATAFNNLKKSTIEGKGIFNNKISEHIFIKLNQIGIKTHFIKSLNEREQLIHMVEIIPLEFIVRNIATGSLTKRLGITDGTVLSKPLLEYSYKNDELGDPLVAREHIAEFNWASSAELDLINNQCLKINNFMQTMFKNVGIKLVDFKLEFGRINIDGKKEILLADEISPDTCRFWDVVSEKKLDKDRFRKDLGNLIQAYQEVAERLGIKIKKQH
;
A
#
# COMPACT_ATOMS: atom_id res chain seq x y z
N MET A 1 14.10 3.53 -22.23
CA MET A 1 13.41 2.32 -21.66
C MET A 1 12.84 1.43 -22.77
N SER A 2 13.47 1.36 -23.94
CA SER A 2 13.01 0.54 -25.05
C SER A 2 13.56 -0.86 -24.88
N GLY A 3 12.70 -1.88 -24.76
CA GLY A 3 13.07 -3.28 -24.81
C GLY A 3 12.60 -4.19 -23.67
N ARG A 4 11.98 -3.67 -22.62
CA ARG A 4 11.43 -4.53 -21.54
C ARG A 4 9.99 -4.94 -21.87
N GLU A 5 9.68 -6.24 -21.73
CA GLU A 5 8.34 -6.77 -21.88
C GLU A 5 7.45 -6.27 -20.74
N LYS A 6 6.43 -5.45 -21.08
CA LYS A 6 5.43 -4.97 -20.12
C LYS A 6 4.40 -6.07 -19.86
N ILE A 7 4.26 -6.49 -18.59
CA ILE A 7 3.28 -7.49 -18.15
C ILE A 7 1.95 -6.84 -17.79
N TYR A 8 2.00 -5.71 -17.07
CA TYR A 8 0.82 -5.06 -16.54
C TYR A 8 1.06 -3.56 -16.35
N GLU A 9 0.01 -2.77 -16.54
CA GLU A 9 0.03 -1.35 -16.20
C GLU A 9 -1.22 -0.96 -15.42
N GLY A 10 -1.01 -0.53 -14.18
CA GLY A 10 -2.04 0.00 -13.29
C GLY A 10 -2.00 1.53 -13.20
N LYS A 11 -2.80 2.06 -12.29
CA LYS A 11 -2.94 3.51 -12.04
C LYS A 11 -1.61 4.18 -11.63
N ALA A 12 -0.87 3.56 -10.70
CA ALA A 12 0.34 4.11 -10.09
C ALA A 12 1.62 3.35 -10.45
N LYS A 13 1.53 2.18 -11.06
CA LYS A 13 2.66 1.27 -11.31
C LYS A 13 2.62 0.63 -12.68
N ILE A 14 3.80 0.20 -13.15
CA ILE A 14 3.96 -0.67 -14.31
C ILE A 14 4.78 -1.87 -13.86
N LEU A 15 4.38 -3.07 -14.27
CA LEU A 15 5.15 -4.29 -14.08
C LEU A 15 5.79 -4.69 -15.40
N TYR A 16 7.09 -4.87 -15.38
CA TYR A 16 7.86 -5.45 -16.48
C TYR A 16 8.37 -6.83 -16.07
N LYS A 17 8.57 -7.70 -17.04
CA LYS A 17 9.18 -9.00 -16.82
C LYS A 17 10.58 -8.85 -16.23
N GLY A 18 10.86 -9.57 -15.16
CA GLY A 18 12.17 -9.63 -14.55
C GLY A 18 13.17 -10.46 -15.36
N THR A 19 14.44 -10.33 -15.05
CA THR A 19 15.50 -11.11 -15.68
C THR A 19 15.59 -12.54 -15.15
N GLU A 20 15.13 -12.76 -13.93
CA GLU A 20 15.11 -14.07 -13.26
C GLU A 20 13.70 -14.68 -13.36
N LYS A 21 13.62 -16.02 -13.33
CA LYS A 21 12.35 -16.74 -13.34
C LYS A 21 11.48 -16.33 -12.14
N ASN A 22 10.19 -16.14 -12.37
CA ASN A 22 9.22 -15.74 -11.35
C ASN A 22 9.51 -14.39 -10.67
N THR A 23 10.19 -13.47 -11.38
CA THR A 23 10.40 -12.10 -10.93
C THR A 23 9.77 -11.09 -11.86
N ALA A 24 9.50 -9.90 -11.34
CA ALA A 24 9.06 -8.75 -12.10
C ALA A 24 9.79 -7.49 -11.63
N ILE A 25 9.87 -6.49 -12.51
CA ILE A 25 10.35 -5.15 -12.17
C ILE A 25 9.12 -4.27 -11.99
N GLN A 26 8.92 -3.76 -10.78
CA GLN A 26 7.84 -2.81 -10.46
C GLN A 26 8.37 -1.39 -10.59
N TYR A 27 7.82 -0.64 -11.55
CA TYR A 27 8.10 0.77 -11.77
C TYR A 27 7.01 1.64 -11.16
N PHE A 28 7.39 2.64 -10.37
CA PHE A 28 6.48 3.59 -9.70
C PHE A 28 6.31 4.84 -10.55
N LYS A 29 5.06 5.09 -10.96
CA LYS A 29 4.66 6.24 -11.80
C LYS A 29 4.45 7.49 -10.95
N ASP A 30 4.58 8.65 -11.59
CA ASP A 30 4.22 9.94 -11.00
C ASP A 30 2.71 10.25 -11.08
N HIS A 31 1.93 9.35 -11.68
CA HIS A 31 0.50 9.53 -11.80
C HIS A 31 -0.19 9.43 -10.44
N ALA A 32 -1.05 10.40 -10.15
CA ALA A 32 -1.97 10.39 -9.02
C ALA A 32 -3.40 10.33 -9.55
N THR A 33 -4.20 9.43 -9.01
CA THR A 33 -5.62 9.28 -9.34
C THR A 33 -6.45 9.24 -8.09
N ALA A 34 -7.67 9.79 -8.14
CA ALA A 34 -8.65 9.72 -7.08
C ALA A 34 -10.07 9.57 -7.65
N PHE A 35 -11.02 9.11 -6.80
CA PHE A 35 -12.45 9.00 -7.16
C PHE A 35 -12.66 8.18 -8.44
N ASN A 36 -12.16 6.93 -8.49
CA ASN A 36 -12.27 6.03 -9.64
C ASN A 36 -11.81 6.69 -10.96
N ASN A 37 -10.62 7.30 -10.94
CA ASN A 37 -10.04 8.00 -12.09
C ASN A 37 -10.73 9.29 -12.53
N LEU A 38 -11.73 9.80 -11.83
CA LEU A 38 -12.34 11.11 -12.14
C LEU A 38 -11.38 12.27 -11.92
N LYS A 39 -10.44 12.13 -10.99
CA LYS A 39 -9.38 13.11 -10.76
C LYS A 39 -8.02 12.48 -11.08
N LYS A 40 -7.28 13.10 -11.99
CA LYS A 40 -5.96 12.62 -12.45
C LYS A 40 -4.97 13.78 -12.52
N SER A 41 -3.73 13.51 -12.15
CA SER A 41 -2.62 14.44 -12.33
C SER A 41 -1.31 13.67 -12.44
N THR A 42 -0.29 14.28 -13.03
CA THR A 42 1.09 13.80 -12.94
C THR A 42 1.81 14.71 -11.95
N ILE A 43 2.36 14.13 -10.90
CA ILE A 43 3.01 14.86 -9.80
C ILE A 43 4.47 14.39 -9.76
N GLU A 44 5.33 15.22 -10.31
CA GLU A 44 6.76 14.90 -10.47
C GLU A 44 7.41 14.48 -9.15
N GLY A 45 8.17 13.39 -9.19
CA GLY A 45 8.85 12.82 -8.02
C GLY A 45 8.00 11.92 -7.12
N LYS A 46 6.66 11.88 -7.30
CA LYS A 46 5.78 11.06 -6.46
C LYS A 46 6.19 9.59 -6.43
N GLY A 47 6.49 9.03 -7.60
CA GLY A 47 6.92 7.64 -7.73
C GLY A 47 8.22 7.34 -6.99
N ILE A 48 9.15 8.28 -6.91
CA ILE A 48 10.41 8.13 -6.17
C ILE A 48 10.13 7.98 -4.67
N PHE A 49 9.30 8.87 -4.10
CA PHE A 49 8.94 8.81 -2.68
C PHE A 49 8.19 7.52 -2.36
N ASN A 50 7.20 7.13 -3.17
CA ASN A 50 6.46 5.89 -2.97
C ASN A 50 7.38 4.66 -3.01
N ASN A 51 8.27 4.59 -4.01
CA ASN A 51 9.26 3.52 -4.13
C ASN A 51 10.14 3.42 -2.88
N LYS A 52 10.75 4.53 -2.46
CA LYS A 52 11.70 4.55 -1.35
C LYS A 52 11.07 4.30 0.01
N ILE A 53 9.87 4.83 0.24
CA ILE A 53 9.11 4.57 1.48
C ILE A 53 8.66 3.11 1.53
N SER A 54 8.15 2.56 0.42
CA SER A 54 7.73 1.16 0.33
C SER A 54 8.91 0.20 0.53
N GLU A 55 10.07 0.46 -0.12
CA GLU A 55 11.32 -0.28 0.09
C GLU A 55 11.69 -0.33 1.58
N HIS A 56 11.74 0.83 2.23
CA HIS A 56 12.10 0.94 3.65
C HIS A 56 11.17 0.12 4.55
N ILE A 57 9.86 0.20 4.31
CA ILE A 57 8.86 -0.51 5.10
C ILE A 57 8.97 -2.03 4.84
N PHE A 58 9.06 -2.47 3.60
CA PHE A 58 9.19 -3.90 3.27
C PHE A 58 10.44 -4.54 3.87
N ILE A 59 11.59 -3.85 3.84
CA ILE A 59 12.81 -4.33 4.49
C ILE A 59 12.58 -4.55 5.99
N LYS A 60 11.95 -3.59 6.66
CA LYS A 60 11.66 -3.70 8.09
C LYS A 60 10.62 -4.78 8.42
N LEU A 61 9.61 -4.96 7.58
CA LEU A 61 8.61 -6.03 7.74
C LEU A 61 9.24 -7.41 7.55
N ASN A 62 10.15 -7.57 6.58
CA ASN A 62 10.90 -8.82 6.41
C ASN A 62 11.73 -9.15 7.67
N GLN A 63 12.35 -8.15 8.31
CA GLN A 63 13.12 -8.33 9.56
C GLN A 63 12.28 -8.87 10.72
N ILE A 64 10.98 -8.59 10.76
CA ILE A 64 10.05 -9.12 11.79
C ILE A 64 9.31 -10.38 11.34
N GLY A 65 9.73 -10.99 10.21
CA GLY A 65 9.19 -12.25 9.70
C GLY A 65 7.88 -12.13 8.92
N ILE A 66 7.52 -10.93 8.41
CA ILE A 66 6.49 -10.77 7.40
C ILE A 66 7.14 -10.95 6.03
N LYS A 67 6.81 -12.03 5.34
CA LYS A 67 7.31 -12.27 3.99
C LYS A 67 6.67 -11.31 3.00
N THR A 68 7.49 -10.63 2.20
CA THR A 68 7.03 -9.68 1.19
C THR A 68 7.49 -10.10 -0.20
N HIS A 69 6.84 -9.58 -1.23
CA HIS A 69 7.27 -9.78 -2.60
C HIS A 69 8.56 -9.01 -2.96
N PHE A 70 8.98 -8.06 -2.14
CA PHE A 70 10.15 -7.23 -2.36
C PHE A 70 11.44 -8.06 -2.28
N ILE A 71 12.28 -7.97 -3.31
CA ILE A 71 13.60 -8.61 -3.36
C ILE A 71 14.70 -7.55 -3.13
N LYS A 72 14.74 -6.53 -3.98
CA LYS A 72 15.72 -5.42 -3.87
C LYS A 72 15.29 -4.20 -4.68
N SER A 73 15.81 -3.04 -4.29
CA SER A 73 15.74 -1.82 -5.08
C SER A 73 16.68 -1.92 -6.27
N LEU A 74 16.23 -1.47 -7.44
CA LEU A 74 17.04 -1.40 -8.65
C LEU A 74 17.55 0.03 -8.91
N ASN A 75 16.69 1.01 -8.64
CA ASN A 75 16.99 2.43 -8.73
C ASN A 75 15.94 3.25 -7.95
N GLU A 76 15.88 4.56 -8.17
CA GLU A 76 14.96 5.44 -7.43
C GLU A 76 13.48 5.16 -7.69
N ARG A 77 13.13 4.50 -8.81
CA ARG A 77 11.74 4.25 -9.23
C ARG A 77 11.39 2.78 -9.40
N GLU A 78 12.35 1.88 -9.26
CA GLU A 78 12.16 0.48 -9.61
C GLU A 78 12.60 -0.46 -8.49
N GLN A 79 11.79 -1.50 -8.29
CA GLN A 79 12.08 -2.63 -7.41
C GLN A 79 12.03 -3.93 -8.20
N LEU A 80 12.95 -4.85 -7.90
CA LEU A 80 12.79 -6.24 -8.27
C LEU A 80 11.92 -6.91 -7.23
N ILE A 81 10.89 -7.61 -7.69
CA ILE A 81 9.90 -8.27 -6.84
C ILE A 81 9.68 -9.71 -7.28
N HIS A 82 9.24 -10.57 -6.38
CA HIS A 82 8.65 -11.86 -6.73
C HIS A 82 7.33 -11.64 -7.46
N MET A 83 7.15 -12.36 -8.57
CA MET A 83 5.87 -12.39 -9.27
C MET A 83 4.91 -13.29 -8.51
N VAL A 84 3.81 -12.74 -8.05
CA VAL A 84 2.79 -13.44 -7.25
C VAL A 84 1.44 -13.43 -7.97
N GLU A 85 0.65 -14.46 -7.74
CA GLU A 85 -0.76 -14.48 -8.11
C GLU A 85 -1.53 -13.66 -7.06
N ILE A 86 -1.94 -12.45 -7.43
CA ILE A 86 -2.65 -11.54 -6.51
C ILE A 86 -3.99 -12.16 -6.09
N ILE A 87 -4.23 -12.23 -4.79
CA ILE A 87 -5.54 -12.49 -4.22
C ILE A 87 -6.41 -11.25 -4.54
N PRO A 88 -7.57 -11.40 -5.21
CA PRO A 88 -8.33 -10.25 -5.73
C PRO A 88 -9.06 -9.47 -4.63
N LEU A 89 -8.38 -9.19 -3.54
CA LEU A 89 -8.87 -8.50 -2.35
C LEU A 89 -7.90 -7.40 -1.92
N GLU A 90 -8.46 -6.29 -1.50
CA GLU A 90 -7.78 -5.28 -0.71
C GLU A 90 -8.12 -5.49 0.78
N PHE A 91 -7.10 -5.51 1.63
CA PHE A 91 -7.23 -5.62 3.08
C PHE A 91 -7.00 -4.24 3.68
N ILE A 92 -8.03 -3.65 4.28
CA ILE A 92 -7.97 -2.29 4.82
C ILE A 92 -7.96 -2.38 6.34
N VAL A 93 -6.89 -1.88 6.96
CA VAL A 93 -6.76 -1.80 8.42
C VAL A 93 -6.97 -0.36 8.86
N ARG A 94 -7.92 -0.13 9.78
CA ARG A 94 -8.23 1.21 10.27
C ARG A 94 -8.03 1.32 11.77
N ASN A 95 -7.30 2.33 12.19
CA ASN A 95 -7.07 2.71 13.58
C ASN A 95 -7.91 3.93 13.97
N ILE A 96 -8.23 4.80 13.00
CA ILE A 96 -9.02 6.02 13.16
C ILE A 96 -10.06 6.05 12.05
N ALA A 97 -11.29 6.37 12.38
CA ALA A 97 -12.37 6.48 11.42
C ALA A 97 -12.19 7.73 10.55
N THR A 98 -12.08 7.52 9.23
CA THR A 98 -12.02 8.59 8.23
C THR A 98 -12.43 8.07 6.84
N GLY A 99 -12.60 8.97 5.89
CA GLY A 99 -12.82 8.65 4.48
C GLY A 99 -14.12 7.90 4.24
N SER A 100 -14.06 6.73 3.59
CA SER A 100 -15.27 5.95 3.25
C SER A 100 -16.00 5.39 4.47
N LEU A 101 -15.29 5.08 5.56
CA LEU A 101 -15.89 4.55 6.78
C LEU A 101 -16.87 5.55 7.40
N THR A 102 -16.42 6.80 7.56
CA THR A 102 -17.26 7.86 8.14
C THR A 102 -18.49 8.17 7.29
N LYS A 103 -18.31 8.17 5.97
CA LYS A 103 -19.42 8.41 5.03
C LYS A 103 -20.46 7.29 5.05
N ARG A 104 -20.03 6.03 5.17
CA ARG A 104 -20.94 4.86 5.15
C ARG A 104 -21.73 4.68 6.44
N LEU A 105 -21.09 4.97 7.58
CA LEU A 105 -21.65 4.66 8.89
C LEU A 105 -22.08 5.91 9.69
N GLY A 106 -21.90 7.11 9.13
CA GLY A 106 -22.24 8.36 9.83
C GLY A 106 -21.38 8.64 11.07
N ILE A 107 -20.19 8.04 11.15
CA ILE A 107 -19.27 8.21 12.28
C ILE A 107 -18.49 9.52 12.11
N THR A 108 -18.24 10.22 13.22
CA THR A 108 -17.45 11.45 13.23
C THR A 108 -16.03 11.20 12.70
N ASP A 109 -15.58 12.05 11.77
CA ASP A 109 -14.21 11.99 11.22
C ASP A 109 -13.17 12.22 12.34
N GLY A 110 -12.15 11.38 12.38
CA GLY A 110 -11.13 11.43 13.43
C GLY A 110 -11.44 10.59 14.67
N THR A 111 -12.57 9.89 14.74
CA THR A 111 -12.88 9.00 15.87
C THR A 111 -11.83 7.88 15.96
N VAL A 112 -11.14 7.80 17.11
CA VAL A 112 -10.20 6.72 17.40
C VAL A 112 -10.97 5.43 17.67
N LEU A 113 -10.63 4.36 16.97
CA LEU A 113 -11.28 3.06 17.15
C LEU A 113 -10.68 2.34 18.37
N SER A 114 -11.51 1.65 19.15
CA SER A 114 -11.08 0.89 20.32
C SER A 114 -10.18 -0.31 19.97
N LYS A 115 -10.36 -0.83 18.77
CA LYS A 115 -9.55 -1.91 18.16
C LYS A 115 -9.34 -1.60 16.68
N PRO A 116 -8.24 -2.07 16.08
CA PRO A 116 -8.09 -1.99 14.63
C PRO A 116 -9.27 -2.67 13.94
N LEU A 117 -9.92 -1.96 13.02
CA LEU A 117 -10.98 -2.50 12.18
C LEU A 117 -10.36 -3.04 10.89
N LEU A 118 -10.65 -4.29 10.56
CA LEU A 118 -10.23 -4.92 9.32
C LEU A 118 -11.43 -5.04 8.37
N GLU A 119 -11.28 -4.51 7.17
CA GLU A 119 -12.27 -4.56 6.10
C GLU A 119 -11.66 -5.19 4.85
N TYR A 120 -12.52 -5.75 4.00
CA TYR A 120 -12.15 -6.34 2.71
C TYR A 120 -12.88 -5.62 1.59
N SER A 121 -12.16 -5.29 0.51
CA SER A 121 -12.75 -4.86 -0.75
C SER A 121 -12.39 -5.84 -1.86
N TYR A 122 -13.36 -6.15 -2.72
CA TYR A 122 -13.08 -6.88 -3.95
C TYR A 122 -12.36 -5.95 -4.92
N LYS A 123 -11.19 -6.35 -5.36
CA LYS A 123 -10.31 -5.57 -6.25
C LYS A 123 -10.86 -5.58 -7.68
N ASN A 124 -11.75 -4.65 -7.95
CA ASN A 124 -12.35 -4.46 -9.27
C ASN A 124 -12.65 -2.97 -9.49
N ASP A 125 -11.81 -2.32 -10.28
CA ASP A 125 -11.90 -0.88 -10.57
C ASP A 125 -13.23 -0.48 -11.22
N GLU A 126 -13.81 -1.34 -12.07
CA GLU A 126 -15.08 -1.08 -12.76
C GLU A 126 -16.25 -1.07 -11.79
N LEU A 127 -16.18 -1.88 -10.73
CA LEU A 127 -17.18 -1.93 -9.66
C LEU A 127 -16.89 -0.94 -8.53
N GLY A 128 -15.77 -0.20 -8.59
CA GLY A 128 -15.36 0.76 -7.56
C GLY A 128 -14.85 0.11 -6.28
N ASP A 129 -14.22 -1.05 -6.37
CA ASP A 129 -13.63 -1.80 -5.25
C ASP A 129 -14.61 -1.99 -4.08
N PRO A 130 -15.77 -2.67 -4.31
CA PRO A 130 -16.84 -2.78 -3.31
C PRO A 130 -16.37 -3.54 -2.07
N LEU A 131 -16.87 -3.13 -0.90
CA LEU A 131 -16.68 -3.90 0.33
C LEU A 131 -17.39 -5.24 0.26
N VAL A 132 -16.75 -6.27 0.78
CA VAL A 132 -17.24 -7.64 0.79
C VAL A 132 -17.13 -8.27 2.18
N ALA A 133 -18.04 -9.19 2.49
CA ALA A 133 -17.97 -9.99 3.71
C ALA A 133 -17.13 -11.27 3.49
N ARG A 134 -16.74 -11.93 4.59
CA ARG A 134 -16.05 -13.24 4.52
C ARG A 134 -16.83 -14.27 3.74
N GLU A 135 -18.14 -14.25 3.86
CA GLU A 135 -19.05 -15.16 3.17
C GLU A 135 -18.97 -15.00 1.65
N HIS A 136 -18.88 -13.75 1.15
CA HIS A 136 -18.67 -13.49 -0.26
C HIS A 136 -17.30 -14.05 -0.74
N ILE A 137 -16.25 -13.85 0.06
CA ILE A 137 -14.91 -14.32 -0.28
C ILE A 137 -14.87 -15.85 -0.38
N ALA A 138 -15.55 -16.54 0.52
CA ALA A 138 -15.64 -17.99 0.54
C ALA A 138 -16.49 -18.51 -0.63
N GLU A 139 -17.67 -17.93 -0.86
CA GLU A 139 -18.61 -18.34 -1.91
C GLU A 139 -18.00 -18.22 -3.31
N PHE A 140 -17.27 -17.13 -3.57
CA PHE A 140 -16.64 -16.90 -4.86
C PHE A 140 -15.20 -17.44 -4.97
N ASN A 141 -14.72 -18.19 -3.95
CA ASN A 141 -13.42 -18.82 -3.92
C ASN A 141 -12.23 -17.85 -4.16
N TRP A 142 -12.35 -16.57 -3.74
CA TRP A 142 -11.27 -15.60 -3.87
C TRP A 142 -10.11 -15.92 -2.92
N ALA A 143 -10.42 -16.39 -1.71
CA ALA A 143 -9.47 -16.95 -0.76
C ALA A 143 -10.15 -17.99 0.13
N SER A 144 -9.39 -18.98 0.56
CA SER A 144 -9.86 -19.97 1.56
C SER A 144 -9.93 -19.33 2.96
N SER A 145 -10.71 -19.91 3.86
CA SER A 145 -10.79 -19.45 5.24
C SER A 145 -9.42 -19.47 5.94
N ALA A 146 -8.59 -20.46 5.66
CA ALA A 146 -7.24 -20.57 6.22
C ALA A 146 -6.32 -19.44 5.70
N GLU A 147 -6.39 -19.10 4.41
CA GLU A 147 -5.66 -17.97 3.85
C GLU A 147 -6.12 -16.65 4.47
N LEU A 148 -7.44 -16.43 4.61
CA LEU A 148 -7.98 -15.25 5.25
C LEU A 148 -7.52 -15.09 6.70
N ASP A 149 -7.53 -16.17 7.48
CA ASP A 149 -7.10 -16.14 8.88
C ASP A 149 -5.58 -15.84 8.98
N LEU A 150 -4.78 -16.43 8.10
CA LEU A 150 -3.35 -16.13 8.00
C LEU A 150 -3.12 -14.67 7.66
N ILE A 151 -3.80 -14.14 6.63
CA ILE A 151 -3.66 -12.75 6.19
C ILE A 151 -4.13 -11.78 7.27
N ASN A 152 -5.25 -12.06 7.93
CA ASN A 152 -5.76 -11.22 9.01
C ASN A 152 -4.76 -11.08 10.16
N ASN A 153 -4.14 -12.20 10.56
CA ASN A 153 -3.09 -12.20 11.57
C ASN A 153 -1.86 -11.38 11.12
N GLN A 154 -1.48 -11.49 9.84
CA GLN A 154 -0.40 -10.67 9.28
C GLN A 154 -0.79 -9.19 9.25
N CYS A 155 -2.01 -8.82 8.84
CA CYS A 155 -2.50 -7.43 8.85
C CYS A 155 -2.39 -6.80 10.24
N LEU A 156 -2.80 -7.52 11.29
CA LEU A 156 -2.71 -7.02 12.67
C LEU A 156 -1.27 -6.90 13.14
N LYS A 157 -0.40 -7.86 12.80
CA LYS A 157 1.04 -7.80 13.11
C LYS A 157 1.71 -6.62 12.41
N ILE A 158 1.41 -6.42 11.12
CA ILE A 158 1.88 -5.26 10.33
C ILE A 158 1.40 -3.96 10.96
N ASN A 159 0.11 -3.89 11.32
CA ASN A 159 -0.47 -2.70 11.95
C ASN A 159 0.26 -2.30 13.24
N ASN A 160 0.46 -3.25 14.15
CA ASN A 160 1.14 -2.98 15.42
C ASN A 160 2.57 -2.49 15.22
N PHE A 161 3.30 -3.11 14.29
CA PHE A 161 4.64 -2.70 13.93
C PHE A 161 4.67 -1.30 13.33
N MET A 162 3.83 -1.04 12.32
CA MET A 162 3.77 0.24 11.62
C MET A 162 3.30 1.38 12.54
N GLN A 163 2.28 1.14 13.40
CA GLN A 163 1.86 2.15 14.37
C GLN A 163 3.03 2.58 15.26
N THR A 164 3.81 1.62 15.78
CA THR A 164 4.97 1.92 16.62
C THR A 164 6.05 2.67 15.83
N MET A 165 6.37 2.21 14.62
CA MET A 165 7.40 2.81 13.77
C MET A 165 7.04 4.28 13.43
N PHE A 166 5.82 4.55 13.01
CA PHE A 166 5.37 5.89 12.64
C PHE A 166 5.19 6.81 13.86
N LYS A 167 4.67 6.29 14.97
CA LYS A 167 4.55 7.05 16.23
C LYS A 167 5.91 7.57 16.71
N ASN A 168 6.97 6.77 16.59
CA ASN A 168 8.33 7.15 17.01
C ASN A 168 8.89 8.32 16.19
N VAL A 169 8.33 8.60 15.02
CA VAL A 169 8.71 9.75 14.17
C VAL A 169 7.62 10.82 14.09
N GLY A 170 6.69 10.83 15.05
CA GLY A 170 5.65 11.85 15.17
C GLY A 170 4.55 11.77 14.12
N ILE A 171 4.28 10.58 13.58
CA ILE A 171 3.22 10.32 12.59
C ILE A 171 2.17 9.37 13.18
N LYS A 172 0.88 9.71 13.05
CA LYS A 172 -0.25 8.81 13.29
C LYS A 172 -0.51 7.98 12.05
N LEU A 173 -0.47 6.65 12.18
CA LEU A 173 -1.00 5.73 11.16
C LEU A 173 -2.52 5.62 11.34
N VAL A 174 -3.26 6.26 10.46
CA VAL A 174 -4.73 6.35 10.52
C VAL A 174 -5.39 5.09 9.98
N ASP A 175 -5.09 4.76 8.75
CA ASP A 175 -5.48 3.54 8.07
C ASP A 175 -4.51 3.22 6.93
N PHE A 176 -4.59 2.01 6.41
CA PHE A 176 -3.80 1.61 5.25
C PHE A 176 -4.44 0.42 4.55
N LYS A 177 -4.10 0.28 3.28
CA LYS A 177 -4.49 -0.82 2.40
C LYS A 177 -3.31 -1.74 2.16
N LEU A 178 -3.54 -3.05 2.21
CA LEU A 178 -2.59 -4.10 1.87
C LEU A 178 -3.17 -5.00 0.77
N GLU A 179 -2.29 -5.54 -0.04
CA GLU A 179 -2.60 -6.60 -0.99
C GLU A 179 -1.68 -7.78 -0.74
N PHE A 180 -2.17 -8.99 -0.98
CA PHE A 180 -1.42 -10.23 -0.81
C PHE A 180 -1.50 -11.07 -2.07
N GLY A 181 -0.48 -11.89 -2.29
CA GLY A 181 -0.45 -12.80 -3.42
C GLY A 181 0.13 -14.16 -3.06
N ARG A 182 -0.26 -15.16 -3.84
CA ARG A 182 0.22 -16.54 -3.75
C ARG A 182 1.47 -16.70 -4.57
N ILE A 183 2.42 -17.46 -4.04
CA ILE A 183 3.60 -17.88 -4.79
C ILE A 183 3.86 -19.36 -4.50
N ASN A 184 4.48 -20.04 -5.47
CA ASN A 184 5.00 -21.38 -5.27
C ASN A 184 6.53 -21.32 -5.30
N ILE A 185 7.16 -21.60 -4.17
CA ILE A 185 8.61 -21.68 -4.04
C ILE A 185 8.94 -23.13 -3.68
N ASP A 186 9.64 -23.83 -4.58
CA ASP A 186 10.09 -25.22 -4.39
C ASP A 186 8.96 -26.18 -3.97
N GLY A 187 7.79 -26.03 -4.60
CA GLY A 187 6.61 -26.86 -4.34
C GLY A 187 5.78 -26.43 -3.12
N LYS A 188 6.21 -25.43 -2.36
CA LYS A 188 5.46 -24.90 -1.22
C LYS A 188 4.69 -23.65 -1.62
N LYS A 189 3.38 -23.69 -1.39
CA LYS A 189 2.53 -22.51 -1.55
C LYS A 189 2.72 -21.57 -0.36
N GLU A 190 3.04 -20.32 -0.64
CA GLU A 190 3.21 -19.28 0.37
C GLU A 190 2.38 -18.05 -0.01
N ILE A 191 2.03 -17.24 0.99
CA ILE A 191 1.38 -15.94 0.80
C ILE A 191 2.39 -14.87 1.14
N LEU A 192 2.60 -13.95 0.21
CA LEU A 192 3.47 -12.79 0.39
C LEU A 192 2.64 -11.52 0.43
N LEU A 193 3.05 -10.59 1.29
CA LEU A 193 2.60 -9.20 1.20
C LEU A 193 3.13 -8.61 -0.11
N ALA A 194 2.25 -7.99 -0.88
CA ALA A 194 2.53 -7.48 -2.21
C ALA A 194 2.18 -5.98 -2.34
N ASP A 195 2.07 -5.49 -3.55
CA ASP A 195 1.74 -4.12 -3.94
C ASP A 195 2.76 -3.09 -3.40
N GLU A 196 2.35 -2.16 -2.58
CA GLU A 196 3.19 -1.15 -1.93
C GLU A 196 2.64 -0.80 -0.54
N ILE A 197 3.49 -0.27 0.31
CA ILE A 197 3.09 0.48 1.50
C ILE A 197 3.72 1.86 1.40
N SER A 198 2.90 2.86 1.12
CA SER A 198 3.36 4.22 0.82
C SER A 198 2.29 5.24 1.20
N PRO A 199 2.56 6.54 1.11
CA PRO A 199 1.53 7.57 1.31
C PRO A 199 0.36 7.50 0.30
N ASP A 200 0.47 6.71 -0.78
CA ASP A 200 -0.65 6.44 -1.70
C ASP A 200 -1.64 5.42 -1.14
N THR A 201 -1.16 4.45 -0.33
CA THR A 201 -1.95 3.36 0.25
C THR A 201 -2.20 3.51 1.74
N CYS A 202 -1.55 4.47 2.40
CA CYS A 202 -1.72 4.78 3.82
C CYS A 202 -2.29 6.18 4.01
N ARG A 203 -2.97 6.41 5.15
CA ARG A 203 -3.24 7.73 5.68
C ARG A 203 -2.33 7.99 6.86
N PHE A 204 -1.59 9.09 6.75
CA PHE A 204 -0.65 9.57 7.75
C PHE A 204 -1.04 10.96 8.20
N TRP A 205 -1.18 11.13 9.52
CA TRP A 205 -1.41 12.45 10.10
C TRP A 205 -0.24 12.81 11.02
N ASP A 206 0.18 14.07 10.97
CA ASP A 206 1.10 14.59 11.97
C ASP A 206 0.47 14.52 13.37
N VAL A 207 1.23 14.05 14.36
CA VAL A 207 0.71 13.81 15.71
C VAL A 207 0.25 15.10 16.40
N VAL A 208 0.92 16.23 16.13
CA VAL A 208 0.68 17.51 16.79
C VAL A 208 -0.33 18.37 16.04
N SER A 209 -0.06 18.59 14.74
CA SER A 209 -0.85 19.51 13.91
C SER A 209 -2.04 18.86 13.19
N GLU A 210 -2.11 17.52 13.20
CA GLU A 210 -3.07 16.72 12.43
C GLU A 210 -3.04 16.94 10.91
N LYS A 211 -1.97 17.60 10.43
CA LYS A 211 -1.71 17.81 9.02
C LYS A 211 -1.67 16.46 8.29
N LYS A 212 -2.35 16.37 7.14
CA LYS A 212 -2.34 15.18 6.30
C LYS A 212 -1.01 15.07 5.56
N LEU A 213 -0.34 13.92 5.69
CA LEU A 213 0.97 13.65 5.08
C LEU A 213 0.88 12.56 3.98
N ASP A 214 -0.29 12.40 3.39
CA ASP A 214 -0.65 11.32 2.49
C ASP A 214 -1.47 11.82 1.27
N LYS A 215 -1.96 10.90 0.47
CA LYS A 215 -2.71 11.16 -0.76
C LYS A 215 -4.03 11.92 -0.54
N ASP A 216 -4.51 12.05 0.69
CA ASP A 216 -5.69 12.88 0.97
C ASP A 216 -5.43 14.36 0.64
N ARG A 217 -4.16 14.80 0.61
CA ARG A 217 -3.82 16.14 0.10
C ARG A 217 -4.23 16.33 -1.36
N PHE A 218 -4.06 15.29 -2.18
CA PHE A 218 -4.54 15.30 -3.57
C PHE A 218 -6.05 15.13 -3.66
N ARG A 219 -6.62 14.20 -2.87
CA ARG A 219 -8.07 13.96 -2.87
C ARG A 219 -8.88 15.19 -2.47
N LYS A 220 -8.38 15.97 -1.50
CA LYS A 220 -9.07 17.11 -0.86
C LYS A 220 -8.54 18.47 -1.31
N ASP A 221 -7.72 18.53 -2.37
CA ASP A 221 -7.11 19.78 -2.89
C ASP A 221 -6.33 20.61 -1.86
N LEU A 222 -5.64 19.93 -0.93
CA LEU A 222 -4.86 20.60 0.12
C LEU A 222 -3.49 21.10 -0.34
N GLY A 223 -3.11 20.85 -1.59
CA GLY A 223 -1.80 21.22 -2.16
C GLY A 223 -0.60 20.53 -1.51
N ASN A 224 0.60 20.83 -1.98
CA ASN A 224 1.88 20.42 -1.38
C ASN A 224 2.01 18.90 -1.13
N LEU A 225 1.58 18.06 -2.08
CA LEU A 225 1.62 16.60 -1.93
C LEU A 225 3.06 16.09 -1.81
N ILE A 226 3.95 16.57 -2.70
CA ILE A 226 5.36 16.14 -2.71
C ILE A 226 6.05 16.50 -1.41
N GLN A 227 5.83 17.72 -0.89
CA GLN A 227 6.40 18.14 0.40
C GLN A 227 5.92 17.25 1.55
N ALA A 228 4.67 16.80 1.51
CA ALA A 228 4.15 15.88 2.51
C ALA A 228 4.81 14.48 2.41
N TYR A 229 5.01 13.96 1.20
CA TYR A 229 5.70 12.68 0.99
C TYR A 229 7.18 12.77 1.36
N GLN A 230 7.82 13.88 1.03
CA GLN A 230 9.19 14.20 1.45
C GLN A 230 9.30 14.23 2.98
N GLU A 231 8.37 14.91 3.66
CA GLU A 231 8.33 14.96 5.12
C GLU A 231 8.23 13.57 5.75
N VAL A 232 7.39 12.68 5.20
CA VAL A 232 7.31 11.27 5.65
C VAL A 232 8.66 10.56 5.47
N ALA A 233 9.29 10.70 4.30
CA ALA A 233 10.58 10.08 4.02
C ALA A 233 11.68 10.60 4.95
N GLU A 234 11.78 11.91 5.16
CA GLU A 234 12.76 12.55 6.05
C GLU A 234 12.60 12.08 7.50
N ARG A 235 11.36 12.04 8.01
CA ARG A 235 11.08 11.56 9.36
C ARG A 235 11.42 10.08 9.55
N LEU A 236 11.29 9.26 8.50
CA LEU A 236 11.74 7.86 8.50
C LEU A 236 13.25 7.69 8.32
N GLY A 237 14.01 8.79 8.14
CA GLY A 237 15.46 8.76 7.91
C GLY A 237 15.85 8.30 6.49
N ILE A 238 14.91 8.35 5.54
CA ILE A 238 15.15 7.93 4.15
C ILE A 238 15.81 9.09 3.39
N LYS A 239 17.02 8.86 2.90
CA LYS A 239 17.75 9.82 2.07
C LYS A 239 17.36 9.65 0.60
N ILE A 240 16.75 10.66 0.00
CA ILE A 240 16.45 10.73 -1.43
C ILE A 240 17.36 11.79 -2.04
N LYS A 241 18.11 11.42 -3.07
CA LYS A 241 18.98 12.38 -3.78
C LYS A 241 18.09 13.43 -4.44
N LYS A 242 18.41 14.71 -4.22
CA LYS A 242 17.76 15.80 -4.99
C LYS A 242 18.16 15.61 -6.46
N GLN A 243 17.18 15.49 -7.34
CA GLN A 243 17.42 15.64 -8.77
C GLN A 243 17.66 17.16 -9.00
N HIS A 244 18.84 17.48 -9.50
CA HIS A 244 19.21 18.81 -9.98
C HIS A 244 18.70 19.00 -11.39
#